data_7affe26eb92b1df99392ab9120895965
#
_entry.id   7affe26eb92b1df99392ab9120895965
#
_cell.length_a   1.000
_cell.length_b   1.000
_cell.length_c   1.000
_cell.angle_alpha   90.00
_cell.angle_beta   90.00
_cell.angle_gamma   90.00
#
_symmetry.space_group_name_H-M   'P 1'
#
loop_
_entity.id
_entity.type
_entity.pdbx_description
1 polymer ?
#
loop_
_entity_poly.entity_id
_entity_poly.type
_entity_poly.pdbx_seq_one_letter_code
_entity_poly.pdbx_strand_id
1 'polypeptide(L)'
;MPATSRVDRILSTYAPSMRTQNSRVTSPKKLIVASSMTMLLGLSLVACGTDSDTTTPAPGSASSSVAATMATADAGSVAAGAEAFAATLTDDQKASLQQEYSLENAQKWSNLPQALLRGGQGRIGLQLSELDDTQIAALDTLLQAVTGSATGDGYDEIQQLLNADDYLAANGGGTDYGRGNYYIAFLGTPSDSGTWELQFGGHHLAFANTYVDGALVGATPSFRGVEPFGTFEQNGTSNSPLANEQSSFAALLAGLSTEELATAKLDSVYSDLVLRPGNDWAFPTTKEGVQVSTFTPEQKQLVMAAIATYVDDIDDADATTILAKYERELGQTYVSYSGSTGVTEQNDYVRIDGPSVWIEFSMQHGIVLSGNHPHSVWRDRTTDYGGTQE
;
A
#
# COMPACT_ATOMS: atom_id res chain seq x y z
N MET A 1 -38.35 -27.79 -8.27
CA MET A 1 -37.94 -26.37 -8.20
C MET A 1 -36.50 -26.37 -7.79
N PRO A 2 -35.54 -25.88 -8.58
CA PRO A 2 -34.14 -25.78 -8.16
C PRO A 2 -33.97 -24.61 -7.18
N ALA A 3 -33.20 -24.84 -6.11
CA ALA A 3 -32.85 -23.83 -5.14
C ALA A 3 -31.89 -22.83 -5.79
N THR A 4 -32.27 -21.56 -5.78
CA THR A 4 -31.40 -20.44 -6.17
C THR A 4 -30.23 -20.32 -5.19
N SER A 5 -29.00 -20.16 -5.72
CA SER A 5 -27.79 -20.04 -4.94
C SER A 5 -27.80 -18.73 -4.11
N ARG A 6 -27.07 -18.74 -3.01
CA ARG A 6 -26.93 -17.59 -2.10
C ARG A 6 -26.37 -16.33 -2.79
N VAL A 7 -25.64 -16.51 -3.86
CA VAL A 7 -25.04 -15.45 -4.71
C VAL A 7 -26.11 -14.64 -5.44
N ASP A 8 -27.19 -15.28 -5.89
CA ASP A 8 -28.27 -14.58 -6.60
C ASP A 8 -29.10 -13.65 -5.69
N ARG A 9 -29.02 -13.82 -4.38
CA ARG A 9 -29.66 -12.92 -3.40
C ARG A 9 -28.88 -11.62 -3.13
N ILE A 10 -27.58 -11.65 -3.29
CA ILE A 10 -26.71 -10.48 -3.03
C ILE A 10 -26.88 -9.45 -4.14
N LEU A 11 -27.08 -9.87 -5.37
CA LEU A 11 -27.25 -8.96 -6.52
C LEU A 11 -28.66 -8.32 -6.62
N SER A 12 -29.64 -8.81 -5.86
CA SER A 12 -31.04 -8.33 -5.88
C SER A 12 -31.34 -7.22 -4.87
N THR A 13 -30.43 -6.85 -3.97
CA THR A 13 -30.68 -5.92 -2.86
C THR A 13 -30.25 -4.48 -3.12
N TYR A 14 -29.76 -4.15 -4.30
CA TYR A 14 -29.42 -2.77 -4.67
C TYR A 14 -30.61 -2.01 -5.31
N ALA A 15 -31.61 -1.70 -4.48
CA ALA A 15 -32.61 -0.67 -4.81
C ALA A 15 -32.87 0.20 -3.55
N PRO A 16 -32.79 1.54 -3.64
CA PRO A 16 -32.88 2.40 -2.47
C PRO A 16 -34.34 2.55 -2.02
N SER A 17 -34.61 2.20 -0.76
CA SER A 17 -35.88 2.54 -0.09
C SER A 17 -35.63 3.60 0.98
N MET A 18 -36.04 4.83 0.71
CA MET A 18 -36.13 5.91 1.71
C MET A 18 -37.22 5.60 2.74
N ARG A 19 -36.87 5.51 4.02
CA ARG A 19 -37.78 5.75 5.14
C ARG A 19 -37.07 6.49 6.25
N THR A 20 -37.58 7.71 6.51
CA THR A 20 -37.28 8.56 7.65
C THR A 20 -37.80 7.94 8.96
N GLN A 21 -36.96 7.88 10.00
CA GLN A 21 -37.44 7.79 11.38
C GLN A 21 -36.60 8.68 12.30
N ASN A 22 -37.32 9.63 12.94
CA ASN A 22 -36.88 10.47 14.07
C ASN A 22 -36.72 9.64 15.33
N SER A 23 -35.61 9.76 16.05
CA SER A 23 -35.59 9.48 17.48
C SER A 23 -34.53 10.30 18.23
N ARG A 24 -34.93 10.70 19.42
CA ARG A 24 -34.40 11.77 20.28
C ARG A 24 -33.07 11.45 20.93
N VAL A 25 -32.24 12.49 21.02
CA VAL A 25 -30.96 12.57 21.73
C VAL A 25 -31.20 12.62 23.25
N THR A 26 -30.47 11.84 24.03
CA THR A 26 -30.18 12.07 25.44
C THR A 26 -28.67 11.96 25.69
N SER A 27 -28.10 13.05 26.20
CA SER A 27 -26.68 13.16 26.57
C SER A 27 -26.35 12.45 27.89
N PRO A 28 -25.15 11.95 28.10
CA PRO A 28 -24.58 11.87 29.42
C PRO A 28 -23.25 12.65 29.59
N LYS A 29 -23.05 13.00 30.84
CA LYS A 29 -22.15 13.96 31.46
C LYS A 29 -20.66 13.62 31.35
N LYS A 30 -19.85 14.69 31.25
CA LYS A 30 -18.38 14.70 31.31
C LYS A 30 -17.87 14.21 32.68
N LEU A 31 -16.79 13.38 32.62
CA LEU A 31 -15.89 13.15 33.75
C LEU A 31 -14.47 13.59 33.31
N ILE A 32 -13.94 14.56 34.09
CA ILE A 32 -12.59 15.11 33.91
C ILE A 32 -11.67 14.35 34.87
N VAL A 33 -10.62 13.72 34.36
CA VAL A 33 -9.50 13.23 35.19
C VAL A 33 -8.23 13.94 34.72
N ALA A 34 -7.65 14.73 35.64
CA ALA A 34 -6.36 15.37 35.46
C ALA A 34 -5.26 14.43 35.97
N SER A 35 -4.22 14.20 35.17
CA SER A 35 -3.00 13.54 35.64
C SER A 35 -1.79 14.42 35.35
N SER A 36 -1.08 14.71 36.42
CA SER A 36 0.11 15.56 36.47
C SER A 36 1.34 14.79 35.98
N MET A 37 2.13 15.43 35.13
CA MET A 37 3.38 14.90 34.60
C MET A 37 4.56 15.63 35.27
N THR A 38 5.42 14.89 35.96
CA THR A 38 6.61 15.39 36.63
C THR A 38 7.82 15.27 35.71
N MET A 39 8.48 16.41 35.45
CA MET A 39 9.71 16.52 34.69
C MET A 39 10.93 16.23 35.56
N LEU A 40 11.86 15.39 35.09
CA LEU A 40 13.22 15.29 35.66
C LEU A 40 14.23 15.72 34.57
N LEU A 41 14.93 16.83 34.85
CA LEU A 41 16.13 17.25 34.13
C LEU A 41 17.36 16.54 34.70
N GLY A 42 18.17 15.97 33.83
CA GLY A 42 19.52 15.50 34.17
C GLY A 42 20.57 16.16 33.31
N LEU A 43 21.32 17.11 33.86
CA LEU A 43 22.55 17.67 33.30
C LEU A 43 23.74 16.76 33.57
N SER A 44 24.59 16.54 32.59
CA SER A 44 25.96 16.07 32.79
C SER A 44 26.93 16.83 31.89
N LEU A 45 27.75 17.64 32.53
CA LEU A 45 28.96 18.26 31.98
C LEU A 45 30.13 17.31 32.11
N VAL A 46 30.99 17.18 31.10
CA VAL A 46 32.41 16.82 31.29
C VAL A 46 33.29 17.60 30.30
N ALA A 47 34.44 17.96 30.81
CA ALA A 47 35.36 19.03 30.47
C ALA A 47 36.42 18.67 29.41
N CYS A 48 37.07 19.77 28.98
CA CYS A 48 38.18 19.93 28.04
C CYS A 48 39.46 19.13 28.40
N GLY A 49 40.21 18.80 27.35
CA GLY A 49 41.64 18.52 27.40
C GLY A 49 42.31 18.96 26.08
N THR A 50 43.15 19.99 26.19
CA THR A 50 44.04 20.51 25.15
C THR A 50 45.32 19.68 25.09
N ASP A 51 45.90 19.46 23.90
CA ASP A 51 47.31 19.78 23.62
C ASP A 51 47.65 19.74 22.13
N SER A 52 48.48 20.71 21.79
CA SER A 52 49.03 21.00 20.47
C SER A 52 50.22 20.09 20.13
N ASP A 53 50.43 19.75 18.88
CA ASP A 53 51.73 19.98 18.25
C ASP A 53 51.71 19.95 16.71
N THR A 54 52.51 20.85 16.16
CA THR A 54 52.68 21.25 14.76
C THR A 54 53.69 20.37 14.06
N THR A 55 53.41 19.96 12.79
CA THR A 55 54.41 19.93 11.72
C THR A 55 53.77 19.69 10.34
N THR A 56 53.94 20.63 9.44
CA THR A 56 53.69 20.53 8.01
C THR A 56 54.92 19.93 7.31
N PRO A 57 54.76 19.15 6.26
CA PRO A 57 55.25 19.58 4.92
C PRO A 57 54.28 19.30 3.76
N ALA A 58 54.37 20.13 2.76
CA ALA A 58 53.61 20.17 1.49
C ALA A 58 54.19 19.20 0.40
N PRO A 59 53.74 19.28 -0.86
CA PRO A 59 52.65 18.46 -1.42
C PRO A 59 53.15 17.42 -2.44
N GLY A 60 52.53 16.32 -2.47
CA GLY A 60 52.74 15.29 -3.53
C GLY A 60 51.40 15.02 -4.23
N SER A 61 51.31 15.40 -5.49
CA SER A 61 50.21 15.03 -6.37
C SER A 61 50.16 13.49 -6.52
N ALA A 62 49.11 12.88 -6.04
CA ALA A 62 48.73 11.54 -6.43
C ALA A 62 47.25 11.56 -6.80
N SER A 63 47.02 11.40 -8.09
CA SER A 63 45.71 11.12 -8.66
C SER A 63 45.23 9.79 -8.10
N SER A 64 44.36 9.82 -7.08
CA SER A 64 43.67 8.62 -6.63
C SER A 64 42.29 8.66 -7.24
N SER A 65 42.06 7.81 -8.21
CA SER A 65 40.76 7.36 -8.61
C SER A 65 40.04 6.81 -7.36
N VAL A 66 39.08 7.57 -6.84
CA VAL A 66 38.14 7.05 -5.84
C VAL A 66 37.22 6.10 -6.60
N ALA A 67 37.63 4.84 -6.68
CA ALA A 67 36.68 3.76 -6.85
C ALA A 67 35.80 3.81 -5.63
N ALA A 68 34.55 4.23 -5.81
CA ALA A 68 33.49 4.05 -4.83
C ALA A 68 33.41 2.54 -4.57
N THR A 69 34.00 2.12 -3.46
CA THR A 69 33.72 0.81 -2.89
C THR A 69 32.26 0.88 -2.44
N MET A 70 31.36 0.42 -3.30
CA MET A 70 30.03 0.04 -2.87
C MET A 70 30.25 -0.98 -1.76
N ALA A 71 29.84 -0.66 -0.55
CA ALA A 71 29.70 -1.64 0.50
C ALA A 71 28.71 -2.68 -0.04
N THR A 72 29.21 -3.85 -0.38
CA THR A 72 28.39 -5.03 -0.55
C THR A 72 27.82 -5.33 0.82
N ALA A 73 26.63 -4.77 1.12
CA ALA A 73 25.77 -5.37 2.08
C ALA A 73 25.46 -6.77 1.54
N ASP A 74 25.60 -7.74 2.39
CA ASP A 74 25.36 -9.18 2.14
C ASP A 74 23.83 -9.46 2.15
N ALA A 75 23.05 -8.62 1.51
CA ALA A 75 21.67 -8.90 1.14
C ALA A 75 21.74 -9.36 -0.31
N GLY A 76 21.55 -10.65 -0.54
CA GLY A 76 21.47 -11.20 -1.90
C GLY A 76 20.44 -10.39 -2.70
N SER A 77 20.68 -10.26 -4.02
CA SER A 77 19.75 -9.52 -4.89
C SER A 77 18.34 -10.09 -4.77
N VAL A 78 17.33 -9.29 -5.08
CA VAL A 78 15.91 -9.74 -5.11
C VAL A 78 15.77 -10.97 -6.02
N ALA A 79 16.51 -11.01 -7.13
CA ALA A 79 16.55 -12.16 -8.02
C ALA A 79 17.07 -13.43 -7.30
N ALA A 80 18.12 -13.33 -6.50
CA ALA A 80 18.63 -14.45 -5.71
C ALA A 80 17.60 -14.92 -4.67
N GLY A 81 16.87 -14.01 -4.04
CA GLY A 81 15.75 -14.33 -3.14
C GLY A 81 14.61 -15.07 -3.86
N ALA A 82 14.25 -14.61 -5.05
CA ALA A 82 13.25 -15.25 -5.90
C ALA A 82 13.69 -16.65 -6.35
N GLU A 83 14.94 -16.83 -6.73
CA GLU A 83 15.53 -18.14 -7.07
C GLU A 83 15.56 -19.08 -5.86
N ALA A 84 15.88 -18.56 -4.65
CA ALA A 84 15.88 -19.35 -3.42
C ALA A 84 14.49 -19.86 -3.07
N PHE A 85 13.44 -19.02 -3.18
CA PHE A 85 12.04 -19.44 -3.05
C PHE A 85 11.70 -20.51 -4.10
N ALA A 86 11.95 -20.23 -5.38
CA ALA A 86 11.66 -21.17 -6.47
C ALA A 86 12.38 -22.53 -6.31
N ALA A 87 13.56 -22.56 -5.69
CA ALA A 87 14.30 -23.80 -5.43
C ALA A 87 13.58 -24.76 -4.45
N THR A 88 12.66 -24.25 -3.61
CA THR A 88 11.86 -25.07 -2.69
C THR A 88 10.67 -25.77 -3.37
N LEU A 89 10.33 -25.34 -4.59
CA LEU A 89 9.10 -25.72 -5.28
C LEU A 89 9.26 -27.00 -6.11
N THR A 90 8.18 -27.73 -6.27
CA THR A 90 8.07 -28.82 -7.26
C THR A 90 8.04 -28.26 -8.68
N ASP A 91 8.24 -29.12 -9.68
CA ASP A 91 8.23 -28.68 -11.09
C ASP A 91 6.84 -28.14 -11.52
N ASP A 92 5.74 -28.72 -11.01
CA ASP A 92 4.39 -28.25 -11.30
C ASP A 92 4.13 -26.86 -10.65
N GLN A 93 4.58 -26.67 -9.41
CA GLN A 93 4.50 -25.37 -8.74
C GLN A 93 5.34 -24.29 -9.45
N LYS A 94 6.56 -24.64 -9.92
CA LYS A 94 7.40 -23.76 -10.72
C LYS A 94 6.72 -23.35 -12.02
N ALA A 95 6.05 -24.29 -12.69
CA ALA A 95 5.31 -24.01 -13.91
C ALA A 95 4.13 -23.04 -13.66
N SER A 96 3.49 -23.12 -12.50
CA SER A 96 2.44 -22.16 -12.09
C SER A 96 3.01 -20.80 -11.71
N LEU A 97 4.14 -20.76 -10.99
CA LEU A 97 4.82 -19.54 -10.55
C LEU A 97 5.32 -18.68 -11.74
N GLN A 98 5.96 -19.36 -12.73
CA GLN A 98 6.64 -18.71 -13.83
C GLN A 98 5.69 -18.35 -14.95
N GLN A 99 5.57 -17.07 -15.27
CA GLN A 99 4.69 -16.53 -16.29
C GLN A 99 5.48 -15.75 -17.34
N GLU A 100 4.90 -15.56 -18.51
CA GLU A 100 5.46 -14.68 -19.53
C GLU A 100 5.41 -13.22 -19.05
N TYR A 101 6.53 -12.48 -19.23
CA TYR A 101 6.51 -11.02 -18.99
C TYR A 101 5.78 -10.34 -20.15
N SER A 102 4.56 -9.95 -19.90
CA SER A 102 3.71 -9.23 -20.84
C SER A 102 2.74 -8.33 -20.08
N LEU A 103 2.33 -7.24 -20.70
CA LEU A 103 1.33 -6.33 -20.12
C LEU A 103 0.01 -7.06 -19.82
N GLU A 104 -0.41 -7.97 -20.72
CA GLU A 104 -1.62 -8.77 -20.49
C GLU A 104 -1.54 -9.58 -19.20
N ASN A 105 -0.37 -10.17 -18.89
CA ASN A 105 -0.18 -10.89 -17.64
C ASN A 105 -0.03 -9.94 -16.44
N ALA A 106 0.71 -8.84 -16.59
CA ALA A 106 0.87 -7.84 -15.52
C ALA A 106 -0.48 -7.25 -15.07
N GLN A 107 -1.45 -7.12 -15.96
CA GLN A 107 -2.81 -6.65 -15.65
C GLN A 107 -3.72 -7.71 -15.00
N LYS A 108 -3.27 -8.96 -14.85
CA LYS A 108 -4.07 -10.05 -14.25
C LYS A 108 -4.01 -10.04 -12.73
N TRP A 109 -4.36 -8.92 -12.12
CA TRP A 109 -4.57 -8.77 -10.68
C TRP A 109 -6.01 -8.35 -10.39
N SER A 110 -6.50 -8.63 -9.19
CA SER A 110 -7.89 -8.31 -8.83
C SER A 110 -8.03 -8.21 -7.31
N ASN A 111 -8.87 -7.27 -6.85
CA ASN A 111 -9.26 -7.12 -5.46
C ASN A 111 -10.50 -7.96 -5.08
N LEU A 112 -11.08 -8.71 -6.02
CA LEU A 112 -12.30 -9.48 -5.79
C LEU A 112 -12.02 -10.80 -5.03
N PRO A 113 -12.96 -11.28 -4.20
CA PRO A 113 -12.87 -12.61 -3.61
C PRO A 113 -12.88 -13.70 -4.69
N GLN A 114 -12.34 -14.89 -4.37
CA GLN A 114 -12.08 -15.96 -5.33
C GLN A 114 -13.32 -16.38 -6.14
N ALA A 115 -14.50 -16.44 -5.51
CA ALA A 115 -15.73 -16.82 -6.19
C ALA A 115 -16.19 -15.86 -7.30
N LEU A 116 -15.75 -14.61 -7.27
CA LEU A 116 -16.14 -13.61 -8.26
C LEU A 116 -15.18 -13.54 -9.46
N LEU A 117 -14.07 -14.25 -9.42
CA LEU A 117 -13.12 -14.34 -10.53
C LEU A 117 -13.68 -15.28 -11.61
N ARG A 118 -14.21 -14.70 -12.70
CA ARG A 118 -14.84 -15.46 -13.80
C ARG A 118 -14.32 -14.99 -15.17
N GLY A 119 -14.29 -15.92 -16.12
CA GLY A 119 -14.17 -15.56 -17.54
C GLY A 119 -12.83 -14.96 -17.95
N GLY A 120 -11.71 -15.43 -17.42
CA GLY A 120 -10.37 -14.94 -17.79
C GLY A 120 -9.86 -13.78 -16.96
N GLN A 121 -10.62 -13.32 -15.97
CA GLN A 121 -10.19 -12.35 -14.95
C GLN A 121 -9.50 -13.03 -13.74
N GLY A 122 -9.05 -14.27 -13.90
CA GLY A 122 -8.35 -15.01 -12.86
C GLY A 122 -6.99 -14.39 -12.57
N ARG A 123 -6.58 -14.44 -11.30
CA ARG A 123 -5.20 -14.17 -10.92
C ARG A 123 -4.28 -15.21 -11.55
N ILE A 124 -3.04 -14.83 -11.82
CA ILE A 124 -2.01 -15.73 -12.35
C ILE A 124 -1.01 -16.09 -11.26
N GLY A 125 -0.25 -17.14 -11.51
CA GLY A 125 0.80 -17.58 -10.61
C GLY A 125 0.41 -18.77 -9.73
N LEU A 126 1.21 -19.02 -8.71
CA LEU A 126 1.10 -20.12 -7.77
C LEU A 126 0.24 -19.69 -6.58
N GLN A 127 -0.81 -20.46 -6.30
CA GLN A 127 -1.73 -20.18 -5.19
C GLN A 127 -1.11 -20.63 -3.85
N LEU A 128 -1.24 -19.80 -2.79
CA LEU A 128 -0.64 -20.09 -1.49
C LEU A 128 -1.16 -21.38 -0.83
N SER A 129 -2.40 -21.77 -1.12
CA SER A 129 -2.96 -23.04 -0.65
C SER A 129 -2.26 -24.30 -1.21
N GLU A 130 -1.42 -24.14 -2.24
CA GLU A 130 -0.62 -25.21 -2.84
C GLU A 130 0.77 -25.35 -2.20
N LEU A 131 1.13 -24.44 -1.28
CA LEU A 131 2.44 -24.39 -0.61
C LEU A 131 2.39 -25.12 0.74
N ASP A 132 3.47 -25.81 1.07
CA ASP A 132 3.71 -26.33 2.41
C ASP A 132 4.35 -25.26 3.33
N ASP A 133 4.47 -25.59 4.63
CA ASP A 133 5.00 -24.64 5.64
C ASP A 133 6.44 -24.18 5.32
N THR A 134 7.27 -25.05 4.74
CA THR A 134 8.67 -24.70 4.37
C THR A 134 8.68 -23.74 3.19
N GLN A 135 7.81 -23.95 2.22
CA GLN A 135 7.64 -23.09 1.05
C GLN A 135 7.05 -21.73 1.43
N ILE A 136 6.07 -21.71 2.35
CA ILE A 136 5.53 -20.45 2.92
C ILE A 136 6.64 -19.66 3.63
N ALA A 137 7.48 -20.31 4.46
CA ALA A 137 8.58 -19.62 5.14
C ALA A 137 9.62 -19.05 4.15
N ALA A 138 9.86 -19.72 3.03
CA ALA A 138 10.73 -19.21 1.96
C ALA A 138 10.09 -18.03 1.22
N LEU A 139 8.78 -18.07 0.96
CA LEU A 139 8.02 -16.95 0.40
C LEU A 139 8.02 -15.75 1.34
N ASP A 140 7.80 -15.96 2.64
CA ASP A 140 7.86 -14.88 3.65
C ASP A 140 9.23 -14.18 3.66
N THR A 141 10.32 -14.96 3.51
CA THR A 141 11.67 -14.41 3.40
C THR A 141 11.82 -13.53 2.16
N LEU A 142 11.28 -13.94 1.01
CA LEU A 142 11.28 -13.14 -0.21
C LEU A 142 10.44 -11.87 -0.05
N LEU A 143 9.22 -11.98 0.50
CA LEU A 143 8.34 -10.82 0.71
C LEU A 143 8.99 -9.79 1.64
N GLN A 144 9.64 -10.23 2.74
CA GLN A 144 10.40 -9.34 3.63
C GLN A 144 11.56 -8.61 2.94
N ALA A 145 12.15 -9.22 1.92
CA ALA A 145 13.26 -8.62 1.16
C ALA A 145 12.82 -7.59 0.11
N VAL A 146 11.53 -7.58 -0.27
CA VAL A 146 11.01 -6.70 -1.34
C VAL A 146 10.01 -5.66 -0.83
N THR A 147 9.76 -5.64 0.47
CA THR A 147 8.78 -4.74 1.12
C THR A 147 9.40 -4.02 2.30
N GLY A 148 8.72 -2.94 2.76
CA GLY A 148 9.12 -2.14 3.90
C GLY A 148 9.24 -2.93 5.19
N SER A 149 10.14 -2.48 6.07
CA SER A 149 10.51 -3.19 7.29
C SER A 149 9.85 -2.63 8.57
N ALA A 150 9.14 -1.50 8.48
CA ALA A 150 8.54 -0.85 9.62
C ALA A 150 7.23 -1.53 10.07
N THR A 151 6.86 -1.35 11.33
CA THR A 151 5.60 -1.84 11.86
C THR A 151 4.42 -1.07 11.27
N GLY A 152 3.47 -1.77 10.69
CA GLY A 152 2.27 -1.21 10.05
C GLY A 152 2.46 -0.87 8.58
N ASP A 153 3.66 -1.14 8.02
CA ASP A 153 3.98 -0.93 6.61
C ASP A 153 4.51 -2.24 5.99
N GLY A 154 4.57 -2.32 4.71
CA GLY A 154 5.21 -3.38 3.95
C GLY A 154 4.82 -4.80 4.37
N TYR A 155 5.79 -5.61 4.81
CA TYR A 155 5.54 -7.00 5.18
C TYR A 155 4.56 -7.14 6.37
N ASP A 156 4.66 -6.25 7.36
CA ASP A 156 3.73 -6.29 8.51
C ASP A 156 2.30 -6.02 8.06
N GLU A 157 2.06 -5.05 7.18
CA GLU A 157 0.74 -4.78 6.63
C GLU A 157 0.22 -5.94 5.77
N ILE A 158 1.08 -6.55 4.94
CA ILE A 158 0.73 -7.77 4.19
C ILE A 158 0.18 -8.85 5.13
N GLN A 159 0.87 -9.12 6.25
CA GLN A 159 0.42 -10.13 7.21
C GLN A 159 -0.91 -9.74 7.86
N GLN A 160 -1.14 -8.46 8.15
CA GLN A 160 -2.40 -7.99 8.71
C GLN A 160 -3.56 -8.12 7.69
N LEU A 161 -3.31 -7.87 6.40
CA LEU A 161 -4.30 -8.07 5.32
C LEU A 161 -4.62 -9.55 5.10
N LEU A 162 -3.62 -10.43 5.14
CA LEU A 162 -3.83 -11.88 5.12
C LEU A 162 -4.65 -12.35 6.33
N ASN A 163 -4.39 -11.77 7.51
CA ASN A 163 -5.18 -12.03 8.72
C ASN A 163 -6.62 -11.52 8.58
N ALA A 164 -6.85 -10.39 7.93
CA ALA A 164 -8.20 -9.87 7.67
C ALA A 164 -9.00 -10.84 6.78
N ASP A 165 -8.36 -11.39 5.77
CA ASP A 165 -9.02 -12.34 4.87
C ASP A 165 -9.31 -13.68 5.56
N ASP A 166 -8.41 -14.18 6.42
CA ASP A 166 -8.66 -15.33 7.30
C ASP A 166 -9.82 -15.05 8.28
N TYR A 167 -9.89 -13.81 8.80
CA TYR A 167 -11.01 -13.39 9.66
C TYR A 167 -12.34 -13.41 8.91
N LEU A 168 -12.38 -12.92 7.66
CA LEU A 168 -13.57 -12.99 6.81
C LEU A 168 -13.99 -14.45 6.55
N ALA A 169 -13.04 -15.32 6.23
CA ALA A 169 -13.29 -16.75 6.02
C ALA A 169 -13.98 -17.39 7.24
N ALA A 170 -13.50 -17.07 8.44
CA ALA A 170 -14.03 -17.60 9.70
C ALA A 170 -15.38 -16.97 10.09
N ASN A 171 -15.68 -15.74 9.65
CA ASN A 171 -16.83 -14.97 10.09
C ASN A 171 -17.93 -14.80 9.02
N GLY A 172 -18.07 -15.75 8.11
CA GLY A 172 -19.20 -15.83 7.18
C GLY A 172 -18.83 -15.83 5.71
N GLY A 173 -17.59 -15.48 5.35
CA GLY A 173 -17.07 -15.48 3.98
C GLY A 173 -16.84 -16.91 3.43
N GLY A 174 -16.47 -17.84 4.31
CA GLY A 174 -16.21 -19.24 3.92
C GLY A 174 -14.97 -19.38 3.03
N THR A 175 -14.94 -20.39 2.17
CA THR A 175 -13.80 -20.76 1.34
C THR A 175 -13.45 -19.76 0.23
N ASP A 176 -14.29 -18.76 0.00
CA ASP A 176 -14.04 -17.71 -0.99
C ASP A 176 -13.02 -16.67 -0.51
N TYR A 177 -12.68 -16.74 0.79
CA TYR A 177 -11.76 -15.88 1.51
C TYR A 177 -10.67 -16.70 2.19
N GLY A 178 -9.69 -16.02 2.76
CA GLY A 178 -8.55 -16.59 3.47
C GLY A 178 -7.26 -16.54 2.67
N ARG A 179 -6.14 -16.47 3.41
CA ARG A 179 -4.79 -16.33 2.83
C ARG A 179 -4.42 -17.40 1.79
N GLY A 180 -5.02 -18.58 1.87
CA GLY A 180 -4.82 -19.64 0.87
C GLY A 180 -5.27 -19.25 -0.55
N ASN A 181 -6.08 -18.20 -0.73
CA ASN A 181 -6.56 -17.68 -2.01
C ASN A 181 -5.68 -16.56 -2.59
N TYR A 182 -4.49 -16.33 -2.00
CA TYR A 182 -3.50 -15.39 -2.54
C TYR A 182 -2.57 -16.10 -3.52
N TYR A 183 -1.91 -15.33 -4.37
CA TYR A 183 -1.08 -15.82 -5.47
C TYR A 183 0.25 -15.07 -5.51
N ILE A 184 1.30 -15.78 -5.89
CA ILE A 184 2.61 -15.23 -6.24
C ILE A 184 2.93 -15.60 -7.68
N ALA A 185 3.41 -14.65 -8.48
CA ALA A 185 3.85 -14.88 -9.85
C ALA A 185 5.18 -14.17 -10.12
N PHE A 186 6.03 -14.80 -10.93
CA PHE A 186 7.18 -14.17 -11.57
C PHE A 186 6.90 -14.05 -13.06
N LEU A 187 6.73 -12.81 -13.53
CA LEU A 187 6.58 -12.51 -14.94
C LEU A 187 7.96 -12.25 -15.54
N GLY A 188 8.37 -13.04 -16.50
CA GLY A 188 9.78 -13.09 -16.90
C GLY A 188 10.61 -13.91 -15.93
N THR A 189 11.89 -14.05 -16.20
CA THR A 189 12.82 -14.84 -15.35
C THR A 189 13.49 -13.91 -14.34
N PRO A 190 13.37 -14.16 -13.02
CA PRO A 190 14.14 -13.42 -12.02
C PRO A 190 15.63 -13.42 -12.35
N SER A 191 16.21 -12.23 -12.44
CA SER A 191 17.62 -12.06 -12.84
C SER A 191 18.11 -10.65 -12.48
N ASP A 192 19.41 -10.51 -12.23
CA ASP A 192 20.09 -9.22 -12.11
C ASP A 192 20.40 -8.59 -13.49
N SER A 193 19.86 -9.16 -14.58
CA SER A 193 19.94 -8.60 -15.92
C SER A 193 18.63 -8.81 -16.68
N GLY A 194 18.27 -7.82 -17.54
CA GLY A 194 16.98 -7.85 -18.24
C GLY A 194 15.82 -7.42 -17.36
N THR A 195 14.59 -7.74 -17.79
CA THR A 195 13.34 -7.28 -17.13
C THR A 195 12.52 -8.44 -16.62
N TRP A 196 12.03 -8.33 -15.40
CA TRP A 196 11.04 -9.24 -14.81
C TRP A 196 10.20 -8.52 -13.76
N GLU A 197 9.06 -9.10 -13.39
CA GLU A 197 8.16 -8.55 -12.40
C GLU A 197 7.80 -9.60 -11.35
N LEU A 198 7.80 -9.21 -10.07
CA LEU A 198 7.21 -9.95 -8.98
C LEU A 198 5.80 -9.41 -8.74
N GLN A 199 4.80 -10.27 -8.86
CA GLN A 199 3.41 -9.93 -8.57
C GLN A 199 2.91 -10.78 -7.41
N PHE A 200 2.32 -10.14 -6.39
CA PHE A 200 1.72 -10.81 -5.24
C PHE A 200 0.35 -10.21 -4.95
N GLY A 201 -0.63 -11.04 -4.67
CA GLY A 201 -1.94 -10.53 -4.29
C GLY A 201 -3.04 -11.56 -4.20
N GLY A 202 -4.19 -11.09 -3.74
CA GLY A 202 -5.40 -11.84 -3.51
C GLY A 202 -6.61 -10.93 -3.36
N HIS A 203 -7.55 -11.33 -2.54
CA HIS A 203 -8.62 -10.44 -2.12
C HIS A 203 -8.03 -9.31 -1.28
N HIS A 204 -8.32 -8.06 -1.63
CA HIS A 204 -7.90 -6.85 -0.93
C HIS A 204 -6.40 -6.51 -0.91
N LEU A 205 -5.56 -7.25 -1.62
CA LEU A 205 -4.15 -6.92 -1.77
C LEU A 205 -3.68 -7.26 -3.19
N ALA A 206 -2.97 -6.34 -3.81
CA ALA A 206 -2.16 -6.63 -4.99
C ALA A 206 -1.02 -5.62 -5.07
N PHE A 207 0.18 -6.10 -5.36
CA PHE A 207 1.30 -5.23 -5.75
C PHE A 207 2.13 -5.90 -6.85
N ALA A 208 2.80 -5.08 -7.62
CA ALA A 208 3.65 -5.48 -8.72
C ALA A 208 4.96 -4.69 -8.68
N ASN A 209 6.07 -5.40 -8.46
CA ASN A 209 7.41 -4.83 -8.45
C ASN A 209 8.14 -5.25 -9.72
N THR A 210 8.40 -4.30 -10.61
CA THR A 210 9.13 -4.53 -11.86
C THR A 210 10.59 -4.17 -11.70
N TYR A 211 11.48 -5.09 -12.04
CA TYR A 211 12.93 -4.93 -11.98
C TYR A 211 13.54 -4.91 -13.38
N VAL A 212 14.50 -4.02 -13.59
CA VAL A 212 15.33 -3.96 -14.80
C VAL A 212 16.78 -3.93 -14.38
N ASP A 213 17.56 -4.87 -14.88
CA ASP A 213 18.99 -5.02 -14.56
C ASP A 213 19.27 -4.99 -13.05
N GLY A 214 18.42 -5.68 -12.28
CA GLY A 214 18.49 -5.81 -10.82
C GLY A 214 17.95 -4.61 -10.01
N ALA A 215 17.56 -3.51 -10.65
CA ALA A 215 17.00 -2.32 -9.98
C ALA A 215 15.48 -2.28 -10.09
N LEU A 216 14.79 -1.86 -9.02
CA LEU A 216 13.36 -1.58 -9.05
C LEU A 216 13.09 -0.36 -9.94
N VAL A 217 12.27 -0.53 -10.96
CA VAL A 217 11.88 0.56 -11.89
C VAL A 217 10.41 0.95 -11.76
N GLY A 218 9.57 0.09 -11.18
CA GLY A 218 8.16 0.35 -10.91
C GLY A 218 7.65 -0.52 -9.77
N ALA A 219 6.86 0.06 -8.86
CA ALA A 219 6.26 -0.62 -7.70
C ALA A 219 4.73 -0.51 -7.73
N THR A 220 4.18 -0.21 -8.89
CA THR A 220 2.74 -0.02 -9.06
C THR A 220 2.22 -0.73 -10.32
N PRO A 221 0.93 -1.13 -10.30
CA PRO A 221 -0.12 -0.82 -9.32
C PRO A 221 0.14 -1.46 -7.95
N SER A 222 -0.26 -0.74 -6.88
CA SER A 222 -0.29 -1.26 -5.53
C SER A 222 -1.66 -0.96 -4.92
N PHE A 223 -2.44 -2.02 -4.66
CA PHE A 223 -3.81 -1.95 -4.16
C PHE A 223 -3.90 -2.55 -2.77
N ARG A 224 -4.68 -1.92 -1.91
CA ARG A 224 -5.04 -2.43 -0.59
C ARG A 224 -6.51 -2.18 -0.30
N GLY A 225 -7.13 -3.12 0.39
CA GLY A 225 -8.46 -3.00 0.95
C GLY A 225 -8.57 -3.84 2.21
N VAL A 226 -9.56 -3.60 3.03
CA VAL A 226 -9.76 -4.42 4.23
C VAL A 226 -11.22 -4.50 4.64
N GLU A 227 -11.63 -5.68 5.07
CA GLU A 227 -12.85 -5.94 5.81
C GLU A 227 -12.53 -7.01 6.87
N PRO A 228 -12.75 -6.72 8.19
CA PRO A 228 -13.30 -5.49 8.74
C PRO A 228 -12.28 -4.33 8.76
N PHE A 229 -12.75 -3.10 8.64
CA PHE A 229 -11.92 -1.92 8.94
C PHE A 229 -11.97 -1.63 10.44
N GLY A 230 -10.81 -1.31 11.01
CA GLY A 230 -10.59 -1.11 12.45
C GLY A 230 -9.82 -2.28 13.07
N THR A 231 -9.69 -2.26 14.41
CA THR A 231 -8.91 -3.27 15.12
C THR A 231 -9.68 -4.57 15.29
N PHE A 232 -9.03 -5.70 14.96
CA PHE A 232 -9.57 -7.05 15.17
C PHE A 232 -8.46 -8.03 15.56
N GLU A 233 -8.83 -9.13 16.23
CA GLU A 233 -7.91 -10.19 16.65
C GLU A 233 -8.00 -11.37 15.69
N GLN A 234 -6.87 -11.77 15.10
CA GLN A 234 -6.77 -12.95 14.25
C GLN A 234 -5.36 -13.55 14.32
N ASN A 235 -5.26 -14.87 14.32
CA ASN A 235 -4.00 -15.61 14.36
C ASN A 235 -3.08 -15.22 15.55
N GLY A 236 -3.68 -14.83 16.70
CA GLY A 236 -2.97 -14.43 17.90
C GLY A 236 -2.35 -13.02 17.84
N THR A 237 -2.72 -12.22 16.84
CA THR A 237 -2.21 -10.86 16.61
C THR A 237 -3.37 -9.87 16.55
N SER A 238 -3.17 -8.69 17.14
CA SER A 238 -4.06 -7.55 16.98
C SER A 238 -3.73 -6.85 15.66
N ASN A 239 -4.71 -6.74 14.77
CA ASN A 239 -4.54 -6.26 13.41
C ASN A 239 -5.35 -4.97 13.21
N SER A 240 -4.82 -4.03 12.45
CA SER A 240 -5.47 -2.78 12.10
C SER A 240 -4.93 -2.23 10.76
N PRO A 241 -5.01 -3.02 9.67
CA PRO A 241 -4.46 -2.60 8.38
C PRO A 241 -5.19 -1.37 7.85
N LEU A 242 -4.51 -0.55 7.04
CA LEU A 242 -4.98 0.74 6.50
C LEU A 242 -5.28 1.82 7.56
N ALA A 243 -4.92 1.60 8.82
CA ALA A 243 -5.11 2.61 9.86
C ALA A 243 -4.16 3.82 9.68
N ASN A 244 -2.94 3.57 9.21
CA ASN A 244 -1.94 4.62 8.93
C ASN A 244 -2.41 5.50 7.77
N GLU A 245 -2.88 4.92 6.68
CA GLU A 245 -3.39 5.63 5.50
C GLU A 245 -4.60 6.49 5.85
N GLN A 246 -5.59 5.90 6.52
CA GLN A 246 -6.78 6.64 6.94
C GLN A 246 -6.42 7.81 7.86
N SER A 247 -5.57 7.58 8.87
CA SER A 247 -5.20 8.60 9.84
C SER A 247 -4.35 9.72 9.20
N SER A 248 -3.47 9.38 8.25
CA SER A 248 -2.67 10.36 7.51
C SER A 248 -3.53 11.25 6.61
N PHE A 249 -4.51 10.68 5.92
CA PHE A 249 -5.48 11.47 5.15
C PHE A 249 -6.36 12.35 6.04
N ALA A 250 -6.84 11.83 7.16
CA ALA A 250 -7.59 12.64 8.12
C ALA A 250 -6.75 13.80 8.69
N ALA A 251 -5.48 13.55 9.00
CA ALA A 251 -4.54 14.59 9.46
C ALA A 251 -4.25 15.63 8.37
N LEU A 252 -4.05 15.19 7.12
CA LEU A 252 -3.88 16.08 5.97
C LEU A 252 -5.08 17.00 5.82
N LEU A 253 -6.31 16.47 5.77
CA LEU A 253 -7.51 17.28 5.62
C LEU A 253 -7.77 18.19 6.83
N ALA A 254 -7.48 17.74 8.05
CA ALA A 254 -7.58 18.57 9.26
C ALA A 254 -6.53 19.71 9.30
N GLY A 255 -5.41 19.55 8.60
CA GLY A 255 -4.37 20.57 8.48
C GLY A 255 -4.68 21.69 7.46
N LEU A 256 -5.73 21.53 6.64
CA LEU A 256 -6.12 22.53 5.65
C LEU A 256 -7.00 23.64 6.26
N SER A 257 -6.85 24.87 5.76
CA SER A 257 -7.73 25.99 6.08
C SER A 257 -9.14 25.76 5.50
N THR A 258 -10.11 26.55 5.94
CA THR A 258 -11.50 26.49 5.44
C THR A 258 -11.58 26.75 3.93
N GLU A 259 -10.76 27.67 3.41
CA GLU A 259 -10.71 28.01 1.98
C GLU A 259 -10.07 26.89 1.16
N GLU A 260 -9.00 26.28 1.68
CA GLU A 260 -8.33 25.14 1.04
C GLU A 260 -9.25 23.93 1.02
N LEU A 261 -9.94 23.62 2.13
CA LEU A 261 -10.94 22.55 2.18
C LEU A 261 -12.08 22.77 1.20
N ALA A 262 -12.57 24.02 1.08
CA ALA A 262 -13.62 24.34 0.11
C ALA A 262 -13.14 24.14 -1.34
N THR A 263 -11.87 24.41 -1.62
CA THR A 263 -11.25 24.20 -2.96
C THR A 263 -10.94 22.72 -3.20
N ALA A 264 -10.54 21.98 -2.15
CA ALA A 264 -10.23 20.54 -2.25
C ALA A 264 -11.47 19.68 -2.44
N LYS A 265 -12.65 20.19 -2.04
CA LYS A 265 -13.87 19.40 -2.05
C LYS A 265 -14.40 19.19 -3.47
N LEU A 266 -14.57 17.91 -3.83
CA LEU A 266 -15.15 17.50 -5.10
C LEU A 266 -16.67 17.64 -5.12
N ASP A 267 -17.24 18.00 -6.26
CA ASP A 267 -18.71 18.07 -6.44
C ASP A 267 -19.33 16.66 -6.56
N SER A 268 -18.56 15.68 -7.01
CA SER A 268 -18.99 14.29 -7.18
C SER A 268 -18.73 13.46 -5.93
N VAL A 269 -19.61 12.50 -5.67
CA VAL A 269 -19.40 11.46 -4.67
C VAL A 269 -18.76 10.24 -5.36
N TYR A 270 -17.70 9.74 -4.78
CA TYR A 270 -17.01 8.55 -5.25
C TYR A 270 -17.38 7.37 -4.35
N SER A 271 -17.93 6.30 -4.93
CA SER A 271 -18.29 5.07 -4.21
C SER A 271 -17.22 3.99 -4.32
N ASP A 272 -16.19 4.21 -5.13
CA ASP A 272 -15.04 3.34 -5.35
C ASP A 272 -13.91 4.13 -5.99
N LEU A 273 -12.74 3.49 -6.17
CA LEU A 273 -11.55 4.03 -6.80
C LEU A 273 -11.76 4.29 -8.30
N VAL A 274 -11.16 5.34 -8.83
CA VAL A 274 -11.12 5.62 -10.27
C VAL A 274 -10.18 4.63 -10.98
N LEU A 275 -8.99 4.40 -10.40
CA LEU A 275 -7.97 3.51 -10.99
C LEU A 275 -7.96 2.11 -10.33
N ARG A 276 -9.14 1.54 -10.15
CA ARG A 276 -9.31 0.16 -9.69
C ARG A 276 -8.86 -0.87 -10.74
N PRO A 277 -8.84 -2.19 -10.43
CA PRO A 277 -8.52 -3.23 -11.41
C PRO A 277 -9.33 -3.10 -12.70
N GLY A 278 -8.64 -3.19 -13.85
CA GLY A 278 -9.22 -3.04 -15.18
C GLY A 278 -9.44 -1.61 -15.64
N ASN A 279 -9.06 -0.60 -14.85
CA ASN A 279 -9.11 0.82 -15.23
C ASN A 279 -7.70 1.40 -15.40
N ASP A 280 -6.79 0.64 -15.98
CA ASP A 280 -5.42 1.05 -16.18
C ASP A 280 -5.32 2.30 -17.05
N TRP A 281 -4.44 3.21 -16.67
CA TRP A 281 -4.22 4.52 -17.32
C TRP A 281 -5.45 5.42 -17.47
N ALA A 282 -6.57 5.09 -16.82
CA ALA A 282 -7.78 5.92 -16.81
C ALA A 282 -7.63 7.19 -15.94
N PHE A 283 -6.42 7.73 -15.86
CA PHE A 283 -6.12 8.96 -15.12
C PHE A 283 -6.93 10.13 -15.64
N PRO A 284 -7.67 10.87 -14.81
CA PRO A 284 -8.33 12.09 -15.20
C PRO A 284 -7.35 13.07 -15.85
N THR A 285 -7.75 13.69 -16.96
CA THR A 285 -6.93 14.68 -17.68
C THR A 285 -6.98 16.05 -17.03
N THR A 286 -8.05 16.34 -16.28
CA THR A 286 -8.22 17.60 -15.54
C THR A 286 -7.86 17.37 -14.08
N LYS A 287 -6.95 18.18 -13.56
CA LYS A 287 -6.62 18.20 -12.13
C LYS A 287 -7.76 18.86 -11.34
N GLU A 288 -8.18 18.24 -10.25
CA GLU A 288 -9.26 18.73 -9.38
C GLU A 288 -8.74 18.84 -7.94
N GLY A 289 -9.29 19.80 -7.20
CA GLY A 289 -8.93 20.03 -5.82
C GLY A 289 -7.98 21.20 -5.62
N VAL A 290 -7.30 21.28 -4.49
CA VAL A 290 -6.37 22.34 -4.12
C VAL A 290 -4.94 21.96 -4.49
N GLN A 291 -4.23 22.89 -5.13
CA GLN A 291 -2.84 22.68 -5.54
C GLN A 291 -1.88 22.86 -4.36
N VAL A 292 -1.01 21.88 -4.13
CA VAL A 292 -0.05 21.82 -3.02
C VAL A 292 0.99 22.94 -3.06
N SER A 293 1.19 23.60 -4.23
CA SER A 293 2.05 24.81 -4.31
C SER A 293 1.63 25.93 -3.37
N THR A 294 0.34 26.01 -3.03
CA THR A 294 -0.22 27.04 -2.14
C THR A 294 -0.07 26.71 -0.64
N PHE A 295 0.34 25.50 -0.31
CA PHE A 295 0.43 24.99 1.06
C PHE A 295 1.63 25.53 1.82
N THR A 296 1.47 25.65 3.15
CA THR A 296 2.59 25.91 4.06
C THR A 296 3.57 24.72 4.07
N PRO A 297 4.81 24.92 4.58
CA PRO A 297 5.75 23.80 4.74
C PRO A 297 5.16 22.63 5.57
N GLU A 298 4.42 22.95 6.63
CA GLU A 298 3.78 21.96 7.52
C GLU A 298 2.69 21.16 6.79
N GLN A 299 1.86 21.84 5.98
CA GLN A 299 0.84 21.17 5.16
C GLN A 299 1.49 20.28 4.08
N LYS A 300 2.61 20.70 3.48
CA LYS A 300 3.39 19.88 2.54
C LYS A 300 3.94 18.61 3.19
N GLN A 301 4.37 18.71 4.46
CA GLN A 301 4.78 17.53 5.22
C GLN A 301 3.62 16.54 5.44
N LEU A 302 2.38 17.03 5.67
CA LEU A 302 1.21 16.15 5.78
C LEU A 302 0.89 15.45 4.45
N VAL A 303 1.07 16.12 3.31
CA VAL A 303 0.93 15.47 1.99
C VAL A 303 1.98 14.38 1.83
N MET A 304 3.24 14.67 2.13
CA MET A 304 4.31 13.67 2.04
C MET A 304 4.11 12.51 3.01
N ALA A 305 3.62 12.77 4.23
CA ALA A 305 3.30 11.73 5.19
C ALA A 305 2.19 10.80 4.67
N ALA A 306 1.15 11.35 4.03
CA ALA A 306 0.11 10.54 3.41
C ALA A 306 0.60 9.74 2.17
N ILE A 307 1.55 10.27 1.40
CA ILE A 307 2.21 9.53 0.32
C ILE A 307 3.09 8.41 0.87
N ALA A 308 3.81 8.68 1.96
CA ALA A 308 4.75 7.76 2.57
C ALA A 308 4.08 6.47 3.04
N THR A 309 2.84 6.52 3.57
CA THR A 309 2.09 5.31 3.99
C THR A 309 1.84 4.30 2.86
N TYR A 310 2.07 4.67 1.60
CA TYR A 310 2.01 3.77 0.44
C TYR A 310 3.40 3.41 -0.08
N VAL A 311 4.30 4.39 -0.07
CA VAL A 311 5.63 4.20 -0.66
C VAL A 311 6.54 3.42 0.29
N ASP A 312 6.38 3.58 1.60
CA ASP A 312 7.16 2.85 2.62
C ASP A 312 6.78 1.35 2.69
N ASP A 313 5.77 0.91 1.92
CA ASP A 313 5.45 -0.50 1.75
C ASP A 313 6.45 -1.29 0.91
N ILE A 314 7.28 -0.63 0.12
CA ILE A 314 8.37 -1.27 -0.66
C ILE A 314 9.69 -1.20 0.11
N ASP A 315 10.74 -1.85 -0.43
CA ASP A 315 12.08 -1.78 0.16
C ASP A 315 12.49 -0.34 0.52
N ASP A 316 13.05 -0.14 1.71
CA ASP A 316 13.32 1.17 2.31
C ASP A 316 14.23 2.07 1.43
N ALA A 317 15.17 1.48 0.68
CA ALA A 317 16.08 2.23 -0.19
C ALA A 317 15.36 2.71 -1.47
N ASP A 318 14.53 1.87 -2.04
CA ASP A 318 13.68 2.21 -3.19
C ASP A 318 12.61 3.22 -2.81
N ALA A 319 11.98 3.07 -1.63
CA ALA A 319 11.02 4.02 -1.06
C ALA A 319 11.63 5.42 -0.95
N THR A 320 12.85 5.55 -0.41
CA THR A 320 13.57 6.81 -0.32
C THR A 320 13.72 7.50 -1.69
N THR A 321 14.02 6.73 -2.73
CA THR A 321 14.19 7.24 -4.10
C THR A 321 12.89 7.76 -4.70
N ILE A 322 11.80 7.01 -4.51
CA ILE A 322 10.46 7.36 -5.01
C ILE A 322 9.90 8.56 -4.26
N LEU A 323 10.02 8.59 -2.92
CA LEU A 323 9.60 9.74 -2.12
C LEU A 323 10.32 11.01 -2.52
N ALA A 324 11.63 10.96 -2.77
CA ALA A 324 12.39 12.12 -3.26
C ALA A 324 11.93 12.59 -4.66
N LYS A 325 11.42 11.69 -5.52
CA LYS A 325 10.79 12.05 -6.79
C LYS A 325 9.49 12.83 -6.55
N TYR A 326 8.60 12.31 -5.72
CA TYR A 326 7.30 12.92 -5.44
C TYR A 326 7.42 14.25 -4.69
N GLU A 327 8.41 14.39 -3.79
CA GLU A 327 8.70 15.65 -3.11
C GLU A 327 9.05 16.77 -4.11
N ARG A 328 9.86 16.47 -5.14
CA ARG A 328 10.17 17.46 -6.22
C ARG A 328 8.94 17.84 -7.03
N GLU A 329 7.93 16.99 -7.09
CA GLU A 329 6.71 17.18 -7.86
C GLU A 329 5.57 17.83 -7.05
N LEU A 330 5.72 17.99 -5.72
CA LEU A 330 4.67 18.51 -4.84
C LEU A 330 4.03 19.81 -5.31
N GLY A 331 4.80 20.74 -5.86
CA GLY A 331 4.27 22.00 -6.37
C GLY A 331 3.27 21.85 -7.53
N GLN A 332 3.21 20.70 -8.18
CA GLN A 332 2.29 20.38 -9.27
C GLN A 332 1.26 19.32 -8.85
N THR A 333 1.28 18.89 -7.60
CA THR A 333 0.37 17.90 -7.02
C THR A 333 -0.88 18.60 -6.50
N TYR A 334 -2.01 17.88 -6.56
CA TYR A 334 -3.33 18.32 -6.10
C TYR A 334 -3.86 17.35 -5.04
N VAL A 335 -4.57 17.92 -4.06
CA VAL A 335 -5.31 17.16 -3.04
C VAL A 335 -6.79 17.44 -3.23
N SER A 336 -7.60 16.38 -3.28
CA SER A 336 -9.04 16.51 -3.36
C SER A 336 -9.73 15.46 -2.49
N TYR A 337 -10.97 15.75 -2.08
CA TYR A 337 -11.76 14.84 -1.26
C TYR A 337 -13.26 14.99 -1.53
N SER A 338 -14.05 13.96 -1.20
CA SER A 338 -15.49 14.04 -1.07
C SER A 338 -15.94 13.35 0.23
N GLY A 339 -17.13 13.70 0.72
CA GLY A 339 -17.63 13.20 1.99
C GLY A 339 -17.13 14.00 3.20
N SER A 340 -16.74 13.32 4.28
CA SER A 340 -16.25 13.91 5.53
C SER A 340 -14.71 14.01 5.54
N THR A 341 -14.16 14.92 6.36
CA THR A 341 -12.72 15.06 6.55
C THR A 341 -12.11 14.04 7.52
N GLY A 342 -12.95 13.27 8.22
CA GLY A 342 -12.51 12.19 9.10
C GLY A 342 -12.12 10.92 8.36
N VAL A 343 -12.54 10.79 7.10
CA VAL A 343 -12.27 9.62 6.22
C VAL A 343 -12.72 8.30 6.89
N THR A 344 -13.89 8.33 7.55
CA THR A 344 -14.42 7.18 8.31
C THR A 344 -15.85 6.80 7.91
N GLU A 345 -16.52 7.65 7.13
CA GLU A 345 -17.91 7.42 6.75
C GLU A 345 -17.99 6.81 5.34
N GLN A 346 -19.04 6.03 5.09
CA GLN A 346 -19.27 5.48 3.75
C GLN A 346 -19.32 6.59 2.69
N ASN A 347 -18.62 6.37 1.58
CA ASN A 347 -18.39 7.31 0.47
C ASN A 347 -17.44 8.48 0.81
N ASP A 348 -16.72 8.43 1.94
CA ASP A 348 -15.57 9.29 2.10
C ASP A 348 -14.51 8.87 1.09
N TYR A 349 -13.92 9.85 0.44
CA TYR A 349 -12.93 9.64 -0.61
C TYR A 349 -11.86 10.73 -0.54
N VAL A 350 -10.60 10.35 -0.67
CA VAL A 350 -9.46 11.26 -0.77
C VAL A 350 -8.58 10.86 -1.93
N ARG A 351 -8.00 11.87 -2.61
CA ARG A 351 -7.10 11.66 -3.74
C ARG A 351 -5.91 12.60 -3.70
N ILE A 352 -4.72 12.05 -3.95
CA ILE A 352 -3.49 12.80 -4.26
C ILE A 352 -3.18 12.58 -5.74
N ASP A 353 -3.11 13.66 -6.51
CA ASP A 353 -2.97 13.64 -7.97
C ASP A 353 -1.79 14.52 -8.41
N GLY A 354 -0.61 13.90 -8.53
CA GLY A 354 0.63 14.53 -8.95
C GLY A 354 0.97 14.33 -10.43
N PRO A 355 2.12 14.84 -10.88
CA PRO A 355 2.67 14.53 -12.20
C PRO A 355 2.90 13.02 -12.38
N SER A 356 3.51 12.38 -11.39
CA SER A 356 3.75 10.93 -11.36
C SER A 356 2.81 10.23 -10.39
N VAL A 357 2.77 10.64 -9.12
CA VAL A 357 1.98 10.00 -8.07
C VAL A 357 0.48 10.13 -8.30
N TRP A 358 -0.22 9.01 -8.09
CA TRP A 358 -1.66 8.96 -7.95
C TRP A 358 -2.00 8.04 -6.80
N ILE A 359 -2.71 8.54 -5.79
CA ILE A 359 -3.18 7.77 -4.65
C ILE A 359 -4.66 8.07 -4.44
N GLU A 360 -5.44 7.03 -4.19
CA GLU A 360 -6.85 7.12 -3.84
C GLU A 360 -7.13 6.29 -2.59
N PHE A 361 -8.02 6.80 -1.76
CA PHE A 361 -8.61 6.08 -0.64
C PHE A 361 -10.13 6.29 -0.67
N SER A 362 -10.91 5.21 -0.67
CA SER A 362 -12.37 5.22 -0.76
C SER A 362 -12.97 4.35 0.34
N MET A 363 -13.78 4.94 1.21
CA MET A 363 -14.46 4.21 2.26
C MET A 363 -15.78 3.64 1.74
N GLN A 364 -15.89 2.32 1.69
CA GLN A 364 -17.05 1.61 1.20
C GLN A 364 -17.85 0.98 2.34
N HIS A 365 -18.92 0.29 2.01
CA HIS A 365 -19.70 -0.53 2.94
C HIS A 365 -19.21 -1.98 2.88
N GLY A 366 -19.09 -2.65 4.02
CA GLY A 366 -18.73 -4.05 4.13
C GLY A 366 -19.68 -4.99 3.37
N ILE A 367 -19.13 -6.08 2.83
CA ILE A 367 -19.86 -7.06 2.01
C ILE A 367 -20.15 -8.32 2.81
N VAL A 368 -19.18 -8.83 3.54
CA VAL A 368 -19.32 -10.02 4.40
C VAL A 368 -19.81 -9.62 5.79
N LEU A 369 -19.21 -8.54 6.31
CA LEU A 369 -19.51 -7.98 7.63
C LEU A 369 -20.27 -6.67 7.49
N SER A 370 -20.93 -6.24 8.56
CA SER A 370 -21.46 -4.88 8.64
C SER A 370 -20.35 -3.92 9.07
N GLY A 371 -20.30 -2.74 8.49
CA GLY A 371 -19.34 -1.71 8.83
C GLY A 371 -18.68 -1.11 7.62
N ASN A 372 -17.59 -0.41 7.84
CA ASN A 372 -16.82 0.23 6.78
C ASN A 372 -15.77 -0.71 6.20
N HIS A 373 -15.42 -0.46 4.94
CA HIS A 373 -14.61 -1.34 4.11
C HIS A 373 -13.84 -0.44 3.12
N PRO A 374 -12.64 0.02 3.49
CA PRO A 374 -11.86 0.87 2.60
C PRO A 374 -11.23 0.07 1.46
N HIS A 375 -11.16 0.71 0.30
CA HIS A 375 -10.27 0.40 -0.81
C HIS A 375 -9.29 1.55 -1.00
N SER A 376 -8.07 1.21 -1.37
CA SER A 376 -7.03 2.17 -1.65
C SER A 376 -6.12 1.69 -2.77
N VAL A 377 -5.55 2.62 -3.53
CA VAL A 377 -4.60 2.29 -4.60
C VAL A 377 -3.54 3.37 -4.72
N TRP A 378 -2.31 2.92 -4.88
CA TRP A 378 -1.20 3.73 -5.36
C TRP A 378 -0.85 3.33 -6.79
N ARG A 379 -0.76 4.33 -7.66
CA ARG A 379 -0.33 4.22 -9.05
C ARG A 379 0.76 5.26 -9.33
N ASP A 380 1.65 4.95 -10.26
CA ASP A 380 2.60 5.93 -10.79
C ASP A 380 2.39 6.04 -12.31
N ARG A 381 2.02 7.22 -12.78
CA ARG A 381 1.72 7.51 -14.20
C ARG A 381 2.88 7.18 -15.14
N THR A 382 4.09 7.13 -14.63
CA THR A 382 5.34 6.98 -15.41
C THR A 382 5.96 5.60 -15.27
N THR A 383 5.62 4.86 -14.22
CA THR A 383 6.26 3.59 -13.89
C THR A 383 5.29 2.45 -13.56
N ASP A 384 3.97 2.65 -13.73
CA ASP A 384 3.00 1.56 -13.67
C ASP A 384 3.45 0.42 -14.59
N TYR A 385 3.45 -0.81 -14.06
CA TYR A 385 3.92 -2.00 -14.79
C TYR A 385 5.33 -1.82 -15.38
N GLY A 386 6.25 -1.17 -14.63
CA GLY A 386 7.61 -0.85 -15.10
C GLY A 386 7.69 0.19 -16.22
N GLY A 387 6.62 0.97 -16.45
CA GLY A 387 6.52 1.95 -17.53
C GLY A 387 6.09 1.37 -18.87
N THR A 388 5.70 0.10 -18.92
CA THR A 388 5.23 -0.57 -20.14
C THR A 388 3.77 -0.24 -20.39
N GLN A 389 3.44 0.33 -21.53
CA GLN A 389 2.06 0.65 -21.96
C GLN A 389 1.62 -0.11 -23.24
N GLU A 390 2.49 -0.99 -23.78
CA GLU A 390 2.24 -1.78 -24.98
C GLU A 390 2.57 -3.25 -24.78
#